data_b3c8e965c9b761b73098bcd626d4664c
#
_entry.id   b3c8e965c9b761b73098bcd626d4664c
#
_cell.length_a   1.000
_cell.length_b   1.000
_cell.length_c   1.000
_cell.angle_alpha   90.00
_cell.angle_beta   90.00
_cell.angle_gamma   90.00
#
_symmetry.space_group_name_H-M   'P 1'
#
loop_
_entity.id
_entity.type
_entity.pdbx_description
1 polymer ?
#
loop_
_entity_poly.entity_id
_entity_poly.type
_entity_poly.pdbx_seq_one_letter_code
_entity_poly.pdbx_strand_id
1 'polypeptide(L)'
;MPDQDSPGGFFVAMLPQDPSSDPTPADDADNAPAKAADGSDVAHPRRIRSFVRRAGRTSTGQQRAIDDLGPRFILPYAPQPLDWEATFGRVAPAILEIGFGMGETTAHIAQLRPQDNFLGCEVHEPGVGALLKLLGEREIGNVRIMPHDAVEVIAHMLTESCLDGVHIFFPDPWHKKRHNKRRLVQPPLVKLLANRLKPGGYLHCATDWEEYAHQMVEVLSGETALANTSDAAGGFAPRPDYRPVTKFERRGVRLGHGVWDVVFRKRA
;
A
#
# COMPACT_ATOMS: atom_id res chain seq x y z
N MET A 1 -47.17 45.83 41.58
CA MET A 1 -47.90 46.61 40.57
C MET A 1 -47.01 47.64 40.00
N PRO A 2 -47.11 47.95 38.76
CA PRO A 2 -47.17 47.13 37.51
C PRO A 2 -45.91 47.50 36.69
N ASP A 3 -45.60 47.07 35.57
CA ASP A 3 -46.21 46.67 34.31
C ASP A 3 -45.12 46.47 33.27
N GLN A 4 -45.25 45.45 32.43
CA GLN A 4 -45.35 45.49 30.97
C GLN A 4 -44.05 45.89 30.22
N ASP A 5 -43.61 45.31 29.18
CA ASP A 5 -44.17 44.48 28.13
C ASP A 5 -43.04 43.86 27.29
N SER A 6 -43.22 42.69 26.77
CA SER A 6 -42.45 42.11 25.66
C SER A 6 -42.63 42.91 24.35
N PRO A 7 -41.76 42.74 23.35
CA PRO A 7 -42.00 41.63 22.45
C PRO A 7 -40.77 40.92 21.89
N GLY A 8 -41.01 39.68 21.60
CA GLY A 8 -40.23 38.69 20.95
C GLY A 8 -39.48 39.10 19.68
N GLY A 9 -38.27 38.67 19.64
CA GLY A 9 -37.46 38.56 18.43
C GLY A 9 -37.10 37.11 18.21
N PHE A 10 -37.72 36.50 17.21
CA PHE A 10 -37.35 35.18 16.72
C PHE A 10 -35.93 35.24 16.18
N PHE A 11 -34.98 34.72 16.92
CA PHE A 11 -33.66 34.37 16.37
C PHE A 11 -33.82 33.01 15.66
N VAL A 12 -33.96 33.06 14.33
CA VAL A 12 -33.72 31.91 13.46
C VAL A 12 -32.26 31.57 13.55
N ALA A 13 -31.92 30.50 14.26
CA ALA A 13 -30.60 29.93 14.27
C ALA A 13 -30.28 29.43 12.86
N MET A 14 -29.43 30.16 12.15
CA MET A 14 -28.76 29.68 10.93
C MET A 14 -27.87 28.49 11.32
N LEU A 15 -28.26 27.29 10.94
CA LEU A 15 -27.41 26.11 10.98
C LEU A 15 -26.19 26.35 10.09
N PRO A 16 -24.97 26.04 10.56
CA PRO A 16 -23.79 26.13 9.72
C PRO A 16 -23.92 25.10 8.60
N GLN A 17 -23.76 25.58 7.37
CA GLN A 17 -23.65 24.72 6.19
C GLN A 17 -22.39 23.84 6.33
N ASP A 18 -22.58 22.56 6.14
CA ASP A 18 -21.56 21.52 6.15
C ASP A 18 -20.61 21.67 4.94
N PRO A 19 -19.30 21.91 5.13
CA PRO A 19 -18.34 21.96 4.01
C PRO A 19 -17.75 20.58 3.78
N SER A 20 -18.57 19.53 3.63
CA SER A 20 -18.10 18.20 3.24
C SER A 20 -18.63 17.79 1.88
N SER A 21 -18.28 18.53 0.85
CA SER A 21 -18.21 18.01 -0.49
C SER A 21 -16.73 17.66 -0.80
N ASP A 22 -16.32 16.45 -0.43
CA ASP A 22 -15.14 15.85 -1.01
C ASP A 22 -15.31 15.87 -2.54
N PRO A 23 -14.33 16.36 -3.31
CA PRO A 23 -14.41 16.28 -4.75
C PRO A 23 -14.40 14.79 -5.13
N THR A 24 -15.52 14.32 -5.63
CA THR A 24 -15.63 13.07 -6.37
C THR A 24 -14.48 13.01 -7.37
N PRO A 25 -13.67 11.95 -7.41
CA PRO A 25 -12.66 11.84 -8.46
C PRO A 25 -13.38 11.90 -9.80
N ALA A 26 -12.91 12.80 -10.66
CA ALA A 26 -13.45 13.00 -12.00
C ALA A 26 -13.62 11.65 -12.70
N ASP A 27 -14.82 11.43 -13.21
CA ASP A 27 -15.14 10.31 -14.07
C ASP A 27 -14.23 10.34 -15.30
N ASP A 28 -13.60 9.20 -15.54
CA ASP A 28 -13.03 8.72 -16.78
C ASP A 28 -12.82 9.77 -17.91
N ALA A 29 -11.71 10.50 -17.86
CA ALA A 29 -11.13 11.01 -19.09
C ALA A 29 -10.46 9.81 -19.77
N ASP A 30 -11.06 9.30 -20.82
CA ASP A 30 -10.52 8.33 -21.75
C ASP A 30 -9.09 8.73 -22.13
N ASN A 31 -8.12 7.98 -21.67
CA ASN A 31 -6.74 8.10 -22.09
C ASN A 31 -6.64 7.44 -23.47
N ALA A 32 -7.02 8.17 -24.49
CA ALA A 32 -6.82 7.77 -25.88
C ALA A 32 -5.31 7.80 -26.19
N PRO A 33 -4.74 6.72 -26.73
CA PRO A 33 -3.32 6.68 -27.06
C PRO A 33 -3.03 7.53 -28.29
N ALA A 34 -1.92 8.27 -28.24
CA ALA A 34 -1.29 8.82 -29.43
C ALA A 34 -1.02 7.68 -30.42
N LYS A 35 -1.50 7.83 -31.66
CA LYS A 35 -1.24 6.93 -32.77
C LYS A 35 0.27 6.97 -33.12
N ALA A 36 1.01 5.93 -32.79
CA ALA A 36 2.22 5.58 -33.48
C ALA A 36 1.85 4.57 -34.58
N ALA A 37 2.11 4.94 -35.83
CA ALA A 37 1.96 4.06 -36.97
C ALA A 37 3.20 3.19 -37.02
N ASP A 38 3.05 1.92 -36.74
CA ASP A 38 3.82 0.85 -37.37
C ASP A 38 3.03 -0.47 -37.28
N GLY A 39 2.99 -1.16 -38.42
CA GLY A 39 2.13 -2.30 -38.64
C GLY A 39 2.70 -3.58 -38.10
N SER A 40 2.12 -4.06 -37.01
CA SER A 40 1.97 -5.48 -36.71
C SER A 40 0.86 -5.63 -35.64
N ASP A 41 -0.35 -5.94 -36.15
CA ASP A 41 -1.56 -6.07 -35.33
C ASP A 41 -1.56 -7.45 -34.62
N VAL A 42 -0.77 -7.57 -33.55
CA VAL A 42 -0.99 -8.60 -32.53
C VAL A 42 -1.53 -7.87 -31.31
N ALA A 43 -2.86 -7.86 -31.18
CA ALA A 43 -3.55 -7.29 -30.01
C ALA A 43 -3.14 -8.06 -28.75
N HIS A 44 -2.06 -7.64 -28.11
CA HIS A 44 -1.78 -8.08 -26.75
C HIS A 44 -2.88 -7.58 -25.83
N PRO A 45 -3.58 -8.45 -25.10
CA PRO A 45 -4.60 -8.03 -24.15
C PRO A 45 -3.95 -7.07 -23.16
N ARG A 46 -4.46 -5.82 -23.09
CA ARG A 46 -3.95 -4.79 -22.17
C ARG A 46 -3.99 -5.34 -20.75
N ARG A 47 -2.82 -5.54 -20.16
CA ARG A 47 -2.68 -6.02 -18.78
C ARG A 47 -3.41 -5.05 -17.84
N ILE A 48 -4.39 -5.55 -17.09
CA ILE A 48 -5.11 -4.77 -16.10
C ILE A 48 -4.11 -4.39 -15.00
N ARG A 49 -3.86 -3.08 -14.83
CA ARG A 49 -2.99 -2.58 -13.76
C ARG A 49 -3.80 -2.35 -12.48
N SER A 50 -3.25 -2.74 -11.34
CA SER A 50 -3.82 -2.53 -10.01
C SER A 50 -3.65 -1.10 -9.49
N PHE A 51 -2.90 -0.27 -10.19
CA PHE A 51 -2.63 1.12 -9.83
C PHE A 51 -2.84 2.08 -11.01
N VAL A 52 -3.09 3.34 -10.69
CA VAL A 52 -3.09 4.45 -11.65
C VAL A 52 -1.86 5.32 -11.33
N ARG A 53 -0.97 5.53 -12.31
CA ARG A 53 0.09 6.53 -12.15
C ARG A 53 -0.57 7.90 -12.08
N ARG A 54 -0.72 8.43 -10.88
CA ARG A 54 -1.13 9.81 -10.68
C ARG A 54 0.12 10.67 -10.81
N ALA A 55 0.09 11.66 -11.68
CA ALA A 55 1.12 12.71 -11.74
C ALA A 55 0.97 13.54 -10.44
N GLY A 56 1.62 13.12 -9.38
CA GLY A 56 1.73 13.88 -8.15
C GLY A 56 2.84 14.92 -8.30
N ARG A 57 2.63 16.14 -7.75
CA ARG A 57 3.70 17.14 -7.70
C ARG A 57 4.65 16.80 -6.56
N THR A 58 5.90 16.50 -6.88
CA THR A 58 6.96 16.32 -5.88
C THR A 58 7.28 17.70 -5.26
N SER A 59 7.29 17.82 -3.95
CA SER A 59 7.69 19.04 -3.26
C SER A 59 9.21 19.24 -3.36
N THR A 60 9.68 20.49 -3.18
CA THR A 60 11.13 20.79 -3.19
C THR A 60 11.90 19.95 -2.17
N GLY A 61 11.31 19.71 -0.99
CA GLY A 61 11.96 18.87 0.04
C GLY A 61 12.02 17.40 -0.33
N GLN A 62 11.00 16.87 -1.01
CA GLN A 62 11.01 15.50 -1.52
C GLN A 62 12.01 15.35 -2.67
N GLN A 63 12.07 16.33 -3.59
CA GLN A 63 13.04 16.31 -4.68
C GLN A 63 14.48 16.32 -4.14
N ARG A 64 14.78 17.21 -3.19
CA ARG A 64 16.09 17.23 -2.54
C ARG A 64 16.43 15.87 -1.90
N ALA A 65 15.47 15.24 -1.22
CA ALA A 65 15.69 13.91 -0.63
C ALA A 65 15.97 12.84 -1.69
N ILE A 66 15.33 12.92 -2.87
CA ILE A 66 15.64 12.03 -4.00
C ILE A 66 17.05 12.26 -4.51
N ASP A 67 17.45 13.52 -4.68
CA ASP A 67 18.78 13.88 -5.20
C ASP A 67 19.90 13.48 -4.23
N ASP A 68 19.73 13.76 -2.93
CA ASP A 68 20.76 13.56 -1.92
C ASP A 68 20.86 12.11 -1.42
N LEU A 69 19.71 11.44 -1.23
CA LEU A 69 19.63 10.11 -0.60
C LEU A 69 19.32 8.98 -1.59
N GLY A 70 18.76 9.33 -2.76
CA GLY A 70 18.43 8.35 -3.80
C GLY A 70 19.57 7.42 -4.15
N PRO A 71 20.82 7.89 -4.37
CA PRO A 71 21.95 7.03 -4.68
C PRO A 71 22.25 5.94 -3.65
N ARG A 72 21.86 6.16 -2.38
CA ARG A 72 22.05 5.19 -1.29
C ARG A 72 20.87 4.21 -1.15
N PHE A 73 19.64 4.66 -1.39
CA PHE A 73 18.44 3.93 -1.01
C PHE A 73 17.63 3.41 -2.21
N ILE A 74 17.70 4.08 -3.37
CA ILE A 74 16.94 3.68 -4.55
C ILE A 74 17.71 2.63 -5.33
N LEU A 75 17.01 1.53 -5.63
CA LEU A 75 17.50 0.48 -6.50
C LEU A 75 16.91 0.64 -7.91
N PRO A 76 17.71 0.54 -8.96
CA PRO A 76 17.18 0.49 -10.31
C PRO A 76 16.50 -0.86 -10.55
N TYR A 77 15.39 -0.85 -11.27
CA TYR A 77 14.81 -2.08 -11.77
C TYR A 77 15.72 -2.71 -12.84
N ALA A 78 16.02 -3.99 -12.64
CA ALA A 78 16.70 -4.82 -13.62
C ALA A 78 16.10 -6.22 -13.60
N PRO A 79 15.78 -6.84 -14.76
CA PRO A 79 15.13 -8.15 -14.80
C PRO A 79 16.17 -9.29 -14.53
N GLN A 80 16.77 -9.25 -13.35
CA GLN A 80 17.73 -10.23 -12.85
C GLN A 80 17.56 -10.39 -11.33
N PRO A 81 17.91 -11.54 -10.76
CA PRO A 81 17.80 -11.78 -9.32
C PRO A 81 18.50 -10.72 -8.48
N LEU A 82 17.78 -10.22 -7.45
CA LEU A 82 18.33 -9.29 -6.47
C LEU A 82 19.22 -10.06 -5.49
N ASP A 83 20.45 -9.63 -5.37
CA ASP A 83 21.34 -10.08 -4.30
C ASP A 83 21.07 -9.27 -3.03
N TRP A 84 20.41 -9.88 -2.07
CA TRP A 84 20.02 -9.24 -0.80
C TRP A 84 21.22 -8.87 0.06
N GLU A 85 22.25 -9.75 0.12
CA GLU A 85 23.44 -9.51 0.92
C GLU A 85 24.24 -8.35 0.35
N ALA A 86 24.50 -8.34 -0.94
CA ALA A 86 25.20 -7.24 -1.61
C ALA A 86 24.39 -5.92 -1.51
N THR A 87 23.04 -6.00 -1.58
CA THR A 87 22.16 -4.82 -1.54
C THR A 87 22.14 -4.15 -0.16
N PHE A 88 22.14 -4.94 0.92
CA PHE A 88 22.02 -4.45 2.29
C PHE A 88 23.32 -4.50 3.09
N GLY A 89 24.37 -5.14 2.56
CA GLY A 89 25.64 -5.34 3.25
C GLY A 89 25.58 -6.34 4.40
N ARG A 90 24.50 -7.14 4.47
CA ARG A 90 24.28 -8.12 5.54
C ARG A 90 23.25 -9.18 5.15
N VAL A 91 23.38 -10.35 5.78
CA VAL A 91 22.33 -11.37 5.77
C VAL A 91 21.35 -11.09 6.89
N ALA A 92 20.07 -10.92 6.56
CA ALA A 92 19.00 -10.64 7.51
C ALA A 92 17.63 -11.07 6.92
N PRO A 93 16.58 -11.22 7.75
CA PRO A 93 15.23 -11.45 7.23
C PRO A 93 14.83 -10.42 6.20
N ALA A 94 14.27 -10.87 5.08
CA ALA A 94 13.91 -10.05 3.92
C ALA A 94 12.40 -9.79 3.90
N ILE A 95 12.00 -8.54 3.99
CA ILE A 95 10.60 -8.10 3.98
C ILE A 95 10.33 -7.27 2.74
N LEU A 96 9.30 -7.62 1.99
CA LEU A 96 8.79 -6.83 0.86
C LEU A 96 7.58 -6.02 1.30
N GLU A 97 7.55 -4.72 1.03
CA GLU A 97 6.34 -3.90 1.16
C GLU A 97 5.88 -3.42 -0.23
N ILE A 98 4.60 -3.63 -0.54
CA ILE A 98 3.99 -3.26 -1.82
C ILE A 98 3.08 -2.06 -1.62
N GLY A 99 3.43 -0.92 -2.25
CA GLY A 99 2.64 0.29 -2.18
C GLY A 99 2.78 1.02 -0.85
N PHE A 100 3.98 1.41 -0.46
CA PHE A 100 4.23 2.07 0.83
C PHE A 100 3.68 3.50 0.94
N GLY A 101 3.12 4.06 -0.14
CA GLY A 101 2.54 5.40 -0.15
C GLY A 101 3.54 6.47 0.29
N MET A 102 3.23 7.24 1.34
CA MET A 102 4.14 8.28 1.88
C MET A 102 5.21 7.72 2.83
N GLY A 103 5.23 6.42 3.10
CA GLY A 103 6.29 5.71 3.81
C GLY A 103 6.31 5.86 5.33
N GLU A 104 5.32 6.51 5.96
CA GLU A 104 5.29 6.66 7.43
C GLU A 104 5.27 5.30 8.14
N THR A 105 4.46 4.36 7.64
CA THR A 105 4.35 3.00 8.19
C THR A 105 5.64 2.21 7.97
N THR A 106 6.19 2.25 6.77
CA THR A 106 7.47 1.61 6.42
C THR A 106 8.59 2.06 7.32
N ALA A 107 8.78 3.39 7.45
CA ALA A 107 9.82 3.98 8.31
C ALA A 107 9.64 3.55 9.77
N HIS A 108 8.39 3.56 10.28
CA HIS A 108 8.10 3.13 11.64
C HIS A 108 8.45 1.64 11.88
N ILE A 109 8.00 0.76 10.99
CA ILE A 109 8.27 -0.69 11.11
C ILE A 109 9.77 -0.96 11.00
N ALA A 110 10.46 -0.30 10.06
CA ALA A 110 11.90 -0.48 9.89
C ALA A 110 12.71 -0.04 11.12
N GLN A 111 12.26 0.99 11.85
CA GLN A 111 12.84 1.39 13.14
C GLN A 111 12.59 0.38 14.25
N LEU A 112 11.39 -0.21 14.32
CA LEU A 112 11.05 -1.23 15.31
C LEU A 112 11.77 -2.56 15.05
N ARG A 113 12.10 -2.83 13.79
CA ARG A 113 12.71 -4.09 13.35
C ARG A 113 14.06 -3.82 12.64
N PRO A 114 15.06 -3.25 13.34
CA PRO A 114 16.33 -2.87 12.72
C PRO A 114 17.16 -4.08 12.25
N GLN A 115 16.84 -5.28 12.75
CA GLN A 115 17.47 -6.54 12.35
C GLN A 115 16.99 -7.06 10.99
N ASP A 116 15.86 -6.55 10.46
CA ASP A 116 15.30 -6.99 9.17
C ASP A 116 15.70 -6.03 8.04
N ASN A 117 15.70 -6.54 6.82
CA ASN A 117 15.90 -5.79 5.59
C ASN A 117 14.55 -5.56 4.90
N PHE A 118 14.24 -4.32 4.53
CA PHE A 118 12.98 -3.93 3.90
C PHE A 118 13.21 -3.48 2.45
N LEU A 119 12.53 -4.11 1.50
CA LEU A 119 12.41 -3.64 0.13
C LEU A 119 11.02 -3.07 -0.08
N GLY A 120 10.89 -1.76 -0.26
CA GLY A 120 9.63 -1.10 -0.56
C GLY A 120 9.46 -0.84 -2.06
N CYS A 121 8.35 -1.28 -2.65
CA CYS A 121 7.98 -0.97 -4.02
C CYS A 121 6.87 0.09 -4.03
N GLU A 122 7.08 1.18 -4.79
CA GLU A 122 6.09 2.24 -4.96
C GLU A 122 6.23 2.87 -6.35
N VAL A 123 5.10 3.24 -6.97
CA VAL A 123 5.08 3.88 -8.29
C VAL A 123 4.81 5.38 -8.24
N HIS A 124 4.45 5.89 -7.07
CA HIS A 124 4.14 7.29 -6.82
C HIS A 124 5.39 8.03 -6.35
N GLU A 125 6.00 8.81 -7.24
CA GLU A 125 7.27 9.52 -6.99
C GLU A 125 7.26 10.42 -5.73
N PRO A 126 6.20 11.21 -5.42
CA PRO A 126 6.13 11.94 -4.17
C PRO A 126 6.23 11.06 -2.93
N GLY A 127 5.73 9.83 -3.00
CA GLY A 127 5.86 8.83 -1.93
C GLY A 127 7.30 8.40 -1.73
N VAL A 128 8.02 8.14 -2.83
CA VAL A 128 9.46 7.81 -2.81
C VAL A 128 10.25 8.92 -2.12
N GLY A 129 10.04 10.18 -2.52
CA GLY A 129 10.70 11.34 -1.90
C GLY A 129 10.33 11.54 -0.43
N ALA A 130 9.08 11.23 -0.05
CA ALA A 130 8.64 11.32 1.34
C ALA A 130 9.30 10.25 2.22
N LEU A 131 9.37 9.00 1.74
CA LEU A 131 10.05 7.93 2.48
C LEU A 131 11.54 8.23 2.60
N LEU A 132 12.23 8.66 1.54
CA LEU A 132 13.64 9.04 1.60
C LEU A 132 13.91 10.10 2.67
N LYS A 133 13.06 11.14 2.73
CA LYS A 133 13.15 12.17 3.77
C LYS A 133 13.05 11.56 5.18
N LEU A 134 12.08 10.67 5.42
CA LEU A 134 11.92 9.97 6.70
C LEU A 134 13.13 9.10 7.04
N LEU A 135 13.70 8.39 6.03
CA LEU A 135 14.89 7.55 6.23
C LEU A 135 16.10 8.39 6.67
N GLY A 136 16.30 9.55 6.04
CA GLY A 136 17.37 10.47 6.43
C GLY A 136 17.15 11.11 7.80
N GLU A 137 15.96 11.64 8.08
CA GLU A 137 15.63 12.31 9.36
C GLU A 137 15.70 11.37 10.57
N ARG A 138 15.42 10.07 10.35
CA ARG A 138 15.39 9.06 11.42
C ARG A 138 16.58 8.11 11.40
N GLU A 139 17.57 8.36 10.57
CA GLU A 139 18.79 7.55 10.42
C GLU A 139 18.50 6.06 10.15
N ILE A 140 17.45 5.77 9.37
CA ILE A 140 17.04 4.40 9.04
C ILE A 140 17.89 3.88 7.88
N GLY A 141 18.66 2.80 8.09
CA GLY A 141 19.58 2.24 7.10
C GLY A 141 19.13 0.92 6.44
N ASN A 142 18.14 0.26 7.01
CA ASN A 142 17.69 -1.09 6.65
C ASN A 142 16.54 -1.13 5.65
N VAL A 143 16.33 -0.05 4.89
CA VAL A 143 15.32 0.04 3.82
C VAL A 143 16.01 0.24 2.49
N ARG A 144 15.47 -0.34 1.43
CA ARG A 144 15.74 0.00 0.02
C ARG A 144 14.43 0.25 -0.69
N ILE A 145 14.45 1.11 -1.70
CA ILE A 145 13.27 1.57 -2.44
C ILE A 145 13.39 1.18 -3.90
N MET A 146 12.35 0.57 -4.44
CA MET A 146 12.23 0.23 -5.85
C MET A 146 11.06 1.03 -6.45
N PRO A 147 11.31 2.15 -7.17
CA PRO A 147 10.25 2.95 -7.78
C PRO A 147 9.73 2.29 -9.06
N HIS A 148 9.15 1.10 -8.92
CA HIS A 148 8.69 0.27 -10.02
C HIS A 148 7.44 -0.55 -9.66
N ASP A 149 6.75 -1.12 -10.69
CA ASP A 149 5.63 -2.03 -10.49
C ASP A 149 6.08 -3.26 -9.69
N ALA A 150 5.52 -3.40 -8.50
CA ALA A 150 5.86 -4.51 -7.60
C ALA A 150 5.69 -5.89 -8.24
N VAL A 151 4.67 -6.05 -9.12
CA VAL A 151 4.44 -7.34 -9.82
C VAL A 151 5.62 -7.70 -10.72
N GLU A 152 6.20 -6.72 -11.40
CA GLU A 152 7.38 -6.94 -12.24
C GLU A 152 8.63 -7.20 -11.39
N VAL A 153 8.81 -6.46 -10.30
CA VAL A 153 9.90 -6.70 -9.33
C VAL A 153 9.82 -8.13 -8.77
N ILE A 154 8.65 -8.56 -8.30
CA ILE A 154 8.46 -9.90 -7.74
C ILE A 154 8.70 -10.99 -8.79
N ALA A 155 8.26 -10.77 -10.02
CA ALA A 155 8.39 -11.74 -11.09
C ALA A 155 9.84 -11.92 -11.56
N HIS A 156 10.59 -10.82 -11.65
CA HIS A 156 11.87 -10.81 -12.35
C HIS A 156 13.10 -10.64 -11.44
N MET A 157 12.92 -10.07 -10.24
CA MET A 157 14.04 -9.77 -9.35
C MET A 157 14.04 -10.59 -8.07
N LEU A 158 12.92 -11.18 -7.68
CA LEU A 158 12.85 -12.00 -6.48
C LEU A 158 12.89 -13.49 -6.84
N THR A 159 13.79 -14.23 -6.19
CA THR A 159 13.89 -15.69 -6.36
C THR A 159 12.87 -16.42 -5.50
N GLU A 160 12.69 -17.72 -5.73
CA GLU A 160 11.86 -18.57 -4.89
C GLU A 160 12.39 -18.60 -3.45
N SER A 161 11.48 -18.63 -2.49
CA SER A 161 11.78 -18.73 -1.06
C SER A 161 12.85 -17.74 -0.57
N CYS A 162 12.81 -16.48 -1.06
CA CYS A 162 13.74 -15.43 -0.64
C CYS A 162 13.17 -14.51 0.44
N LEU A 163 11.82 -14.46 0.63
CA LEU A 163 11.16 -13.53 1.53
C LEU A 163 10.76 -14.18 2.86
N ASP A 164 11.03 -13.49 3.96
CA ASP A 164 10.53 -13.82 5.29
C ASP A 164 9.15 -13.19 5.57
N GLY A 165 8.81 -12.11 4.88
CA GLY A 165 7.52 -11.47 5.00
C GLY A 165 7.15 -10.56 3.83
N VAL A 166 5.84 -10.31 3.69
CA VAL A 166 5.27 -9.39 2.71
C VAL A 166 4.23 -8.51 3.41
N HIS A 167 4.28 -7.21 3.14
CA HIS A 167 3.32 -6.22 3.61
C HIS A 167 2.55 -5.62 2.44
N ILE A 168 1.20 -5.57 2.55
CA ILE A 168 0.30 -4.90 1.62
C ILE A 168 -0.70 -4.12 2.46
N PHE A 169 -0.44 -2.84 2.72
CA PHE A 169 -1.25 -2.02 3.61
C PHE A 169 -2.07 -1.00 2.84
N PHE A 170 -3.39 -1.01 3.06
CA PHE A 170 -4.36 -0.09 2.49
C PHE A 170 -4.26 0.08 0.96
N PRO A 171 -4.20 -1.03 0.20
CA PRO A 171 -4.23 -0.96 -1.26
C PRO A 171 -5.56 -0.39 -1.73
N ASP A 172 -5.59 0.23 -2.91
CA ASP A 172 -6.80 0.82 -3.50
C ASP A 172 -7.97 -0.19 -3.49
N PRO A 173 -9.09 0.09 -2.79
CA PRO A 173 -10.19 -0.86 -2.63
C PRO A 173 -11.07 -0.99 -3.88
N TRP A 174 -10.99 -0.02 -4.82
CA TRP A 174 -11.79 -0.02 -6.05
C TRP A 174 -13.28 -0.28 -5.79
N HIS A 175 -13.96 0.63 -5.09
CA HIS A 175 -15.32 0.51 -4.55
C HIS A 175 -16.40 0.05 -5.56
N LYS A 176 -16.29 0.41 -6.86
CA LYS A 176 -17.26 0.01 -7.88
C LYS A 176 -17.01 -1.46 -8.26
N LYS A 177 -18.01 -2.34 -8.15
CA LYS A 177 -17.91 -3.79 -8.46
C LYS A 177 -17.23 -4.10 -9.80
N ARG A 178 -17.52 -3.30 -10.87
CA ARG A 178 -16.85 -3.43 -12.18
C ARG A 178 -15.33 -3.24 -12.13
N HIS A 179 -14.82 -2.59 -11.07
CA HIS A 179 -13.40 -2.31 -10.86
C HIS A 179 -12.71 -3.30 -9.90
N ASN A 180 -13.42 -4.20 -9.24
CA ASN A 180 -12.83 -5.17 -8.30
C ASN A 180 -11.71 -6.01 -8.95
N LYS A 181 -11.78 -6.23 -10.28
CA LYS A 181 -10.71 -6.87 -11.06
C LYS A 181 -9.38 -6.10 -11.07
N ARG A 182 -9.37 -4.82 -10.63
CA ARG A 182 -8.17 -3.98 -10.48
C ARG A 182 -7.54 -4.10 -9.09
N ARG A 183 -8.24 -4.70 -8.11
CA ARG A 183 -7.71 -4.90 -6.76
C ARG A 183 -6.39 -5.66 -6.84
N LEU A 184 -5.43 -5.24 -6.03
CA LEU A 184 -4.07 -5.79 -6.06
C LEU A 184 -4.04 -7.25 -5.61
N VAL A 185 -4.74 -7.56 -4.50
CA VAL A 185 -4.79 -8.93 -3.96
C VAL A 185 -5.73 -9.78 -4.79
N GLN A 186 -5.13 -10.52 -5.73
CA GLN A 186 -5.79 -11.41 -6.68
C GLN A 186 -5.01 -12.74 -6.75
N PRO A 187 -5.65 -13.86 -7.16
CA PRO A 187 -5.00 -15.16 -7.17
C PRO A 187 -3.63 -15.21 -7.89
N PRO A 188 -3.42 -14.54 -9.05
CA PRO A 188 -2.12 -14.60 -9.71
C PRO A 188 -0.99 -13.98 -8.89
N LEU A 189 -1.26 -12.83 -8.22
CA LEU A 189 -0.25 -12.20 -7.35
C LEU A 189 -0.02 -13.05 -6.10
N VAL A 190 -1.07 -13.55 -5.47
CA VAL A 190 -0.96 -14.37 -4.25
C VAL A 190 -0.15 -15.63 -4.51
N LYS A 191 -0.39 -16.33 -5.62
CA LYS A 191 0.41 -17.48 -6.04
C LYS A 191 1.90 -17.12 -6.22
N LEU A 192 2.17 -15.98 -6.85
CA LEU A 192 3.53 -15.50 -7.05
C LEU A 192 4.21 -15.18 -5.71
N LEU A 193 3.53 -14.50 -4.80
CA LEU A 193 4.03 -14.19 -3.46
C LEU A 193 4.25 -15.44 -2.62
N ALA A 194 3.33 -16.39 -2.66
CA ALA A 194 3.48 -17.68 -1.97
C ALA A 194 4.73 -18.43 -2.42
N ASN A 195 5.08 -18.37 -3.72
CA ASN A 195 6.32 -18.96 -4.22
C ASN A 195 7.58 -18.22 -3.72
N ARG A 196 7.52 -16.90 -3.54
CA ARG A 196 8.64 -16.08 -3.04
C ARG A 196 8.85 -16.18 -1.54
N LEU A 197 7.80 -16.47 -0.77
CA LEU A 197 7.91 -16.65 0.67
C LEU A 197 8.71 -17.91 1.02
N LYS A 198 9.54 -17.84 2.05
CA LYS A 198 10.15 -19.00 2.71
C LYS A 198 9.07 -19.79 3.48
N PRO A 199 9.26 -21.11 3.72
CA PRO A 199 8.44 -21.83 4.67
C PRO A 199 8.38 -21.10 6.02
N GLY A 200 7.18 -20.90 6.58
CA GLY A 200 6.95 -20.11 7.80
C GLY A 200 6.95 -18.59 7.59
N GLY A 201 7.35 -18.09 6.43
CA GLY A 201 7.24 -16.68 6.07
C GLY A 201 5.78 -16.21 6.02
N TYR A 202 5.52 -14.92 6.18
CA TYR A 202 4.17 -14.40 6.33
C TYR A 202 3.78 -13.38 5.24
N LEU A 203 2.47 -13.32 4.96
CA LEU A 203 1.84 -12.28 4.16
C LEU A 203 0.85 -11.54 5.04
N HIS A 204 1.04 -10.23 5.23
CA HIS A 204 0.18 -9.37 6.02
C HIS A 204 -0.46 -8.30 5.12
N CYS A 205 -1.78 -8.37 5.00
CA CYS A 205 -2.60 -7.36 4.34
C CYS A 205 -3.40 -6.59 5.40
N ALA A 206 -3.61 -5.29 5.20
CA ALA A 206 -4.53 -4.48 5.99
C ALA A 206 -5.36 -3.59 5.08
N THR A 207 -6.64 -3.40 5.42
CA THR A 207 -7.56 -2.52 4.68
C THR A 207 -8.63 -1.97 5.61
N ASP A 208 -9.15 -0.79 5.28
CA ASP A 208 -10.30 -0.14 5.93
C ASP A 208 -11.62 -0.36 5.15
N TRP A 209 -11.59 -1.23 4.13
CA TRP A 209 -12.74 -1.57 3.29
C TRP A 209 -13.16 -3.02 3.54
N GLU A 210 -14.29 -3.22 4.24
CA GLU A 210 -14.75 -4.53 4.71
C GLU A 210 -14.92 -5.55 3.58
N GLU A 211 -15.57 -5.17 2.48
CA GLU A 211 -15.75 -6.06 1.33
C GLU A 211 -14.42 -6.53 0.74
N TYR A 212 -13.40 -5.64 0.73
CA TYR A 212 -12.07 -6.01 0.26
C TYR A 212 -11.34 -6.89 1.29
N ALA A 213 -11.55 -6.67 2.58
CA ALA A 213 -11.01 -7.53 3.62
C ALA A 213 -11.50 -8.98 3.46
N HIS A 214 -12.82 -9.17 3.26
CA HIS A 214 -13.38 -10.50 2.98
C HIS A 214 -12.82 -11.12 1.69
N GLN A 215 -12.69 -10.35 0.61
CA GLN A 215 -12.05 -10.81 -0.62
C GLN A 215 -10.59 -11.21 -0.39
N MET A 216 -9.82 -10.46 0.42
CA MET A 216 -8.45 -10.83 0.77
C MET A 216 -8.40 -12.19 1.46
N VAL A 217 -9.26 -12.42 2.45
CA VAL A 217 -9.34 -13.73 3.14
C VAL A 217 -9.69 -14.84 2.15
N GLU A 218 -10.69 -14.63 1.27
CA GLU A 218 -11.11 -15.61 0.26
C GLU A 218 -9.95 -15.97 -0.69
N VAL A 219 -9.30 -14.95 -1.27
CA VAL A 219 -8.22 -15.15 -2.24
C VAL A 219 -7.00 -15.82 -1.60
N LEU A 220 -6.62 -15.41 -0.38
CA LEU A 220 -5.49 -15.99 0.33
C LEU A 220 -5.77 -17.42 0.79
N SER A 221 -7.01 -17.73 1.20
CA SER A 221 -7.44 -19.08 1.57
C SER A 221 -7.49 -20.03 0.35
N GLY A 222 -7.68 -19.48 -0.85
CA GLY A 222 -7.63 -20.24 -2.11
C GLY A 222 -6.22 -20.69 -2.49
N GLU A 223 -5.16 -20.13 -1.90
CA GLU A 223 -3.77 -20.55 -2.14
C GLU A 223 -3.36 -21.64 -1.15
N THR A 224 -3.23 -22.87 -1.64
CA THR A 224 -2.98 -24.06 -0.79
C THR A 224 -1.66 -23.99 -0.02
N ALA A 225 -0.67 -23.26 -0.52
CA ALA A 225 0.61 -23.07 0.13
C ALA A 225 0.54 -22.13 1.35
N LEU A 226 -0.59 -21.43 1.55
CA LEU A 226 -0.80 -20.50 2.66
C LEU A 226 -1.77 -21.08 3.69
N ALA A 227 -1.62 -20.63 4.94
CA ALA A 227 -2.54 -20.91 6.04
C ALA A 227 -2.89 -19.61 6.75
N ASN A 228 -4.18 -19.38 7.02
CA ASN A 228 -4.61 -18.26 7.85
C ASN A 228 -4.04 -18.44 9.26
N THR A 229 -3.57 -17.36 9.88
CA THR A 229 -3.06 -17.38 11.27
C THR A 229 -4.14 -17.12 12.29
N SER A 230 -5.37 -16.79 11.85
CA SER A 230 -6.51 -16.49 12.72
C SER A 230 -7.60 -17.54 12.58
N ASP A 231 -8.08 -18.04 13.72
CA ASP A 231 -9.26 -18.90 13.83
C ASP A 231 -10.53 -18.09 14.14
N ALA A 232 -10.43 -16.75 14.22
CA ALA A 232 -11.58 -15.88 14.48
C ALA A 232 -12.60 -15.92 13.35
N ALA A 233 -13.85 -15.69 13.68
CA ALA A 233 -14.92 -15.54 12.69
C ALA A 233 -14.54 -14.44 11.66
N GLY A 234 -14.64 -14.76 10.37
CA GLY A 234 -14.21 -13.88 9.28
C GLY A 234 -12.72 -14.00 8.91
N GLY A 235 -11.91 -14.72 9.70
CA GLY A 235 -10.51 -14.99 9.39
C GLY A 235 -9.58 -13.77 9.55
N PHE A 236 -10.00 -12.74 10.29
CA PHE A 236 -9.22 -11.55 10.55
C PHE A 236 -8.32 -11.73 11.77
N ALA A 237 -7.06 -11.32 11.64
CA ALA A 237 -6.11 -11.34 12.74
C ALA A 237 -6.26 -10.08 13.62
N PRO A 238 -5.91 -10.15 14.91
CA PRO A 238 -5.67 -8.94 15.68
C PRO A 238 -4.55 -8.13 15.01
N ARG A 239 -4.62 -6.80 15.09
CA ARG A 239 -3.58 -5.94 14.53
C ARG A 239 -2.21 -6.31 15.16
N PRO A 240 -1.21 -6.72 14.37
CA PRO A 240 0.12 -7.00 14.89
C PRO A 240 0.78 -5.74 15.48
N ASP A 241 1.53 -5.88 16.58
CA ASP A 241 2.13 -4.76 17.32
C ASP A 241 3.07 -3.89 16.48
N TYR A 242 3.74 -4.49 15.49
CA TYR A 242 4.63 -3.74 14.60
C TYR A 242 3.89 -2.81 13.62
N ARG A 243 2.60 -3.05 13.32
CA ARG A 243 1.81 -2.18 12.43
C ARG A 243 1.25 -1.00 13.23
N PRO A 244 1.73 0.23 12.99
CA PRO A 244 1.22 1.40 13.71
C PRO A 244 -0.22 1.72 13.30
N VAL A 245 -0.96 2.36 14.20
CA VAL A 245 -2.24 2.98 13.85
C VAL A 245 -1.97 4.22 13.00
N THR A 246 -2.40 4.19 11.73
CA THR A 246 -2.20 5.31 10.81
C THR A 246 -3.12 6.50 11.13
N LYS A 247 -2.82 7.68 10.59
CA LYS A 247 -3.70 8.86 10.70
C LYS A 247 -5.07 8.60 10.08
N PHE A 248 -5.09 7.89 8.93
CA PHE A 248 -6.31 7.49 8.24
C PHE A 248 -7.15 6.54 9.08
N GLU A 249 -6.52 5.52 9.65
CA GLU A 249 -7.16 4.56 10.54
C GLU A 249 -7.80 5.25 11.75
N ARG A 250 -7.07 6.17 12.43
CA ARG A 250 -7.64 6.95 13.55
C ARG A 250 -8.84 7.80 13.13
N ARG A 251 -8.81 8.38 11.92
CA ARG A 251 -9.95 9.13 11.37
C ARG A 251 -11.10 8.19 11.05
N GLY A 252 -10.83 7.06 10.40
CA GLY A 252 -11.83 6.05 10.06
C GLY A 252 -12.55 5.50 11.27
N VAL A 253 -11.80 5.09 12.29
CA VAL A 253 -12.39 4.61 13.58
C VAL A 253 -13.32 5.64 14.22
N ARG A 254 -12.96 6.94 14.20
CA ARG A 254 -13.85 8.01 14.69
C ARG A 254 -15.13 8.15 13.89
N LEU A 255 -15.15 7.72 12.63
CA LEU A 255 -16.31 7.72 11.74
C LEU A 255 -17.04 6.37 11.75
N GLY A 256 -16.66 5.44 12.62
CA GLY A 256 -17.28 4.12 12.74
C GLY A 256 -16.78 3.09 11.71
N HIS A 257 -15.70 3.39 10.97
CA HIS A 257 -15.09 2.44 10.05
C HIS A 257 -14.18 1.47 10.80
N GLY A 258 -14.24 0.18 10.44
CA GLY A 258 -13.31 -0.83 10.91
C GLY A 258 -11.99 -0.80 10.13
N VAL A 259 -10.99 -1.47 10.68
CA VAL A 259 -9.77 -1.84 9.96
C VAL A 259 -9.55 -3.32 10.18
N TRP A 260 -9.27 -4.04 9.12
CA TRP A 260 -9.12 -5.48 9.11
C TRP A 260 -7.68 -5.84 8.75
N ASP A 261 -7.04 -6.58 9.64
CA ASP A 261 -5.74 -7.17 9.41
C ASP A 261 -5.93 -8.64 8.99
N VAL A 262 -5.29 -9.04 7.91
CA VAL A 262 -5.36 -10.39 7.33
C VAL A 262 -3.94 -10.92 7.25
N VAL A 263 -3.63 -11.95 8.05
CA VAL A 263 -2.28 -12.51 8.14
C VAL A 263 -2.30 -13.98 7.81
N PHE A 264 -1.51 -14.35 6.82
CA PHE A 264 -1.30 -15.74 6.42
C PHE A 264 0.16 -16.12 6.54
N ARG A 265 0.45 -17.41 6.76
CA ARG A 265 1.81 -17.95 6.75
C ARG A 265 1.94 -19.01 5.66
N LYS A 266 3.12 -19.04 5.04
CA LYS A 266 3.46 -20.15 4.15
C LYS A 266 3.65 -21.43 4.98
N ARG A 267 2.99 -22.49 4.53
CA ARG A 267 3.14 -23.83 5.10
C ARG A 267 4.59 -24.31 4.93
N ALA A 268 4.99 -25.24 5.81
CA ALA A 268 6.30 -25.90 5.75
C ALA A 268 6.44 -26.77 4.51
#